data_3a01c059c0cc959ec37d1d5ceb7d266a
#
_entry.id   3a01c059c0cc959ec37d1d5ceb7d266a
#
_cell.length_a   1.000
_cell.length_b   1.000
_cell.length_c   1.000
_cell.angle_alpha   90.00
_cell.angle_beta   90.00
_cell.angle_gamma   90.00
#
_symmetry.space_group_name_H-M   'P 1'
#
loop_
_entity.id
_entity.type
_entity.pdbx_description
1 polymer ?
#
loop_
_entity_poly.entity_id
_entity_poly.type
_entity_poly.pdbx_seq_one_letter_code
_entity_poly.pdbx_strand_id
1 'polypeptide(L)'
;MTDSEQIPATPPQRLQETLARYQELGVRQVKLGLTDIDGVIRGKYVGLQKFAGLMHKQGGFCDCVFGWDIDDQLYDAGTYTGWHSGFPDTGYRLLVESERWLAEEECPYFIAEFVQRDGSDHPLCPRTRLRTVLDNLAEQGLTVRAGFEYEFFLFDETPHSIRDKGYRNLTPITPGNFGYSVLRTSALGKEFTEFMNYCADIDCELEGLHCETGPGVWEAALASKSGLEAADRASLFKTMAKGYFQRRLMLATFMAKWSMDYPGQSGHLHLSLSDADGQNIFYDAADPAGISAKMRQAVAGLQRYLPEFLAMLAPTVNSYTRLVKGAWAPTAATWGIENRTAAIRVIPGDLHSQRIEVRVGGADAHPYLVQAAALVAMNIGMQDQLTPNEPVAGNAYEAEDDLPLQFHFASDLSSAA
;
A
#
# COMPACT_ATOMS: atom_id res chain seq x y z
N MET A 1 17.25 2.44 -34.78
CA MET A 1 16.79 3.75 -34.30
C MET A 1 15.38 3.49 -33.82
N THR A 2 15.25 3.14 -32.55
CA THR A 2 13.95 2.90 -31.91
C THR A 2 13.49 4.25 -31.37
N ASP A 3 12.29 4.67 -31.77
CA ASP A 3 11.64 5.87 -31.24
C ASP A 3 11.61 5.76 -29.70
N SER A 4 12.39 6.58 -29.04
CA SER A 4 12.24 6.83 -27.61
C SER A 4 10.86 7.44 -27.43
N GLU A 5 9.94 6.73 -26.80
CA GLU A 5 8.67 7.30 -26.35
C GLU A 5 8.98 8.52 -25.48
N GLN A 6 8.85 9.69 -26.09
CA GLN A 6 9.01 10.94 -25.39
C GLN A 6 7.89 11.06 -24.36
N ILE A 7 8.26 11.40 -23.12
CA ILE A 7 7.31 11.78 -22.07
C ILE A 7 6.33 12.77 -22.70
N PRO A 8 5.01 12.49 -22.68
CA PRO A 8 4.05 13.40 -23.27
C PRO A 8 4.16 14.75 -22.56
N ALA A 9 4.60 15.76 -23.30
CA ALA A 9 4.69 17.12 -22.76
C ALA A 9 3.30 17.58 -22.34
N THR A 10 3.16 18.06 -21.10
CA THR A 10 1.91 18.71 -20.65
C THR A 10 1.53 19.80 -21.65
N PRO A 11 0.30 19.81 -22.19
CA PRO A 11 -0.10 20.82 -23.13
C PRO A 11 0.18 22.22 -22.57
N PRO A 12 0.77 23.13 -23.34
CA PRO A 12 1.08 24.49 -22.86
C PRO A 12 -0.12 25.21 -22.24
N GLN A 13 -1.32 24.94 -22.74
CA GLN A 13 -2.57 25.46 -22.20
C GLN A 13 -2.83 24.99 -20.76
N ARG A 14 -2.70 23.71 -20.46
CA ARG A 14 -2.88 23.15 -19.10
C ARG A 14 -1.91 23.76 -18.09
N LEU A 15 -0.65 23.97 -18.51
CA LEU A 15 0.33 24.65 -17.67
C LEU A 15 -0.12 26.08 -17.35
N GLN A 16 -0.55 26.84 -18.36
CA GLN A 16 -0.99 28.21 -18.17
C GLN A 16 -2.21 28.29 -17.25
N GLU A 17 -3.20 27.42 -17.44
CA GLU A 17 -4.40 27.33 -16.60
C GLU A 17 -4.04 26.99 -15.15
N THR A 18 -3.14 26.01 -14.94
CA THR A 18 -2.69 25.63 -13.58
C THR A 18 -1.95 26.78 -12.90
N LEU A 19 -1.05 27.45 -13.59
CA LEU A 19 -0.29 28.56 -13.02
C LEU A 19 -1.19 29.77 -12.73
N ALA A 20 -2.16 30.09 -13.60
CA ALA A 20 -3.12 31.16 -13.38
C ALA A 20 -3.97 30.87 -12.13
N ARG A 21 -4.51 29.66 -11.99
CA ARG A 21 -5.25 29.23 -10.81
C ARG A 21 -4.41 29.34 -9.54
N TYR A 22 -3.14 28.92 -9.58
CA TYR A 22 -2.25 29.02 -8.42
C TYR A 22 -1.95 30.47 -8.04
N GLN A 23 -1.83 31.36 -9.01
CA GLN A 23 -1.66 32.81 -8.75
C GLN A 23 -2.89 33.39 -8.07
N GLU A 24 -4.10 33.04 -8.54
CA GLU A 24 -5.36 33.47 -7.90
C GLU A 24 -5.50 32.96 -6.46
N LEU A 25 -5.06 31.73 -6.20
CA LEU A 25 -5.07 31.12 -4.86
C LEU A 25 -3.92 31.57 -3.97
N GLY A 26 -2.98 32.40 -4.47
CA GLY A 26 -1.81 32.86 -3.72
C GLY A 26 -0.77 31.76 -3.47
N VAL A 27 -0.81 30.64 -4.20
CA VAL A 27 0.16 29.55 -4.10
C VAL A 27 1.54 30.03 -4.52
N ARG A 28 2.55 29.76 -3.69
CA ARG A 28 3.94 30.12 -3.98
C ARG A 28 4.85 28.92 -4.23
N GLN A 29 4.47 27.78 -3.74
CA GLN A 29 5.19 26.51 -3.86
C GLN A 29 4.23 25.34 -4.03
N VAL A 30 4.71 24.26 -4.59
CA VAL A 30 4.04 22.96 -4.64
C VAL A 30 4.87 21.94 -3.89
N LYS A 31 4.23 20.94 -3.32
CA LYS A 31 4.88 19.80 -2.70
C LYS A 31 4.87 18.64 -3.68
N LEU A 32 5.96 17.92 -3.79
CA LEU A 32 6.02 16.70 -4.58
C LEU A 32 6.58 15.55 -3.75
N GLY A 33 6.09 14.33 -4.03
CA GLY A 33 6.53 13.12 -3.34
C GLY A 33 6.83 11.99 -4.30
N LEU A 34 7.90 11.27 -4.01
CA LEU A 34 8.32 10.03 -4.67
C LEU A 34 8.38 8.95 -3.60
N THR A 35 8.01 7.72 -3.95
CA THR A 35 8.09 6.61 -3.01
C THR A 35 9.43 5.92 -3.15
N ASP A 36 10.16 5.78 -2.04
CA ASP A 36 11.39 5.01 -2.00
C ASP A 36 11.12 3.49 -1.94
N ILE A 37 12.17 2.69 -1.78
CA ILE A 37 12.07 1.23 -1.80
C ILE A 37 11.35 0.66 -0.56
N ASP A 38 11.35 1.39 0.55
CA ASP A 38 10.67 0.99 1.80
C ASP A 38 9.22 1.50 1.90
N GLY A 39 8.74 2.22 0.88
CA GLY A 39 7.40 2.79 0.85
C GLY A 39 7.27 4.13 1.59
N VAL A 40 8.39 4.76 1.96
CA VAL A 40 8.39 6.11 2.51
C VAL A 40 8.25 7.11 1.36
N ILE A 41 7.33 8.07 1.51
CA ILE A 41 7.26 9.18 0.56
C ILE A 41 8.36 10.18 0.89
N ARG A 42 9.35 10.24 0.00
CA ARG A 42 10.41 11.25 0.00
C ARG A 42 10.01 12.40 -0.91
N GLY A 43 10.37 13.62 -0.59
CA GLY A 43 9.92 14.73 -1.42
C GLY A 43 10.50 16.07 -1.01
N LYS A 44 9.98 17.11 -1.68
CA LYS A 44 10.41 18.47 -1.44
C LYS A 44 9.34 19.48 -1.84
N TYR A 45 9.42 20.67 -1.28
CA TYR A 45 8.71 21.84 -1.80
C TYR A 45 9.52 22.46 -2.94
N VAL A 46 8.85 22.87 -4.00
CA VAL A 46 9.46 23.59 -5.13
C VAL A 46 8.67 24.85 -5.41
N GLY A 47 9.35 25.97 -5.68
CA GLY A 47 8.70 27.21 -6.08
C GLY A 47 8.05 27.09 -7.47
N LEU A 48 7.05 27.92 -7.76
CA LEU A 48 6.25 27.85 -8.99
C LEU A 48 7.07 27.91 -10.28
N GLN A 49 8.17 28.67 -10.30
CA GLN A 49 9.05 28.74 -11.49
C GLN A 49 9.70 27.38 -11.79
N LYS A 50 10.18 26.68 -10.75
CA LYS A 50 10.74 25.32 -10.89
C LYS A 50 9.66 24.32 -11.25
N PHE A 51 8.49 24.40 -10.61
CA PHE A 51 7.33 23.57 -10.92
C PHE A 51 6.92 23.67 -12.38
N ALA A 52 6.83 24.90 -12.93
CA ALA A 52 6.54 25.12 -14.35
C ALA A 52 7.52 24.36 -15.27
N GLY A 53 8.80 24.33 -14.91
CA GLY A 53 9.80 23.53 -15.62
C GLY A 53 9.56 22.02 -15.50
N LEU A 54 9.19 21.55 -14.31
CA LEU A 54 8.95 20.11 -14.04
C LEU A 54 7.71 19.56 -14.76
N MET A 55 6.78 20.40 -15.16
CA MET A 55 5.63 19.97 -15.98
C MET A 55 6.03 19.55 -17.42
N HIS A 56 7.25 19.86 -17.87
CA HIS A 56 7.75 19.55 -19.21
C HIS A 56 9.08 18.81 -19.23
N LYS A 57 9.78 18.78 -18.09
CA LYS A 57 11.14 18.25 -17.99
C LYS A 57 11.25 17.34 -16.78
N GLN A 58 12.16 16.41 -16.88
CA GLN A 58 12.57 15.63 -15.72
C GLN A 58 13.18 16.53 -14.65
N GLY A 59 12.92 16.20 -13.39
CA GLY A 59 13.68 16.69 -12.25
C GLY A 59 14.79 15.73 -11.90
N GLY A 60 15.74 16.15 -11.03
CA GLY A 60 16.76 15.32 -10.42
C GLY A 60 16.45 15.08 -8.95
N PHE A 61 16.67 13.85 -8.49
CA PHE A 61 16.58 13.44 -7.10
C PHE A 61 17.71 12.45 -6.78
N CYS A 62 18.38 12.63 -5.63
CA CYS A 62 19.47 11.76 -5.25
C CYS A 62 19.03 10.29 -5.21
N ASP A 63 19.76 9.41 -5.86
CA ASP A 63 19.46 7.98 -5.93
C ASP A 63 19.73 7.24 -4.63
N CYS A 64 20.32 7.90 -3.62
CA CYS A 64 20.55 7.34 -2.30
C CYS A 64 19.28 6.75 -1.66
N VAL A 65 18.09 7.24 -2.05
CA VAL A 65 16.80 6.73 -1.60
C VAL A 65 16.53 5.27 -1.98
N PHE A 66 17.31 4.69 -2.87
CA PHE A 66 17.29 3.28 -3.20
C PHE A 66 18.36 2.45 -2.45
N GLY A 67 19.17 3.10 -1.63
CA GLY A 67 20.30 2.49 -0.93
C GLY A 67 20.34 2.76 0.56
N TRP A 68 19.27 3.23 1.17
CA TRP A 68 19.16 3.44 2.61
C TRP A 68 17.84 2.88 3.17
N ASP A 69 17.77 2.74 4.48
CA ASP A 69 16.57 2.30 5.18
C ASP A 69 15.67 3.47 5.63
N ILE A 70 14.63 3.15 6.40
CA ILE A 70 13.67 4.13 6.91
C ILE A 70 14.25 5.12 7.93
N ASP A 71 15.44 4.87 8.49
CA ASP A 71 16.19 5.74 9.40
C ASP A 71 17.40 6.38 8.71
N ASP A 72 17.39 6.40 7.37
CA ASP A 72 18.43 6.99 6.49
C ASP A 72 19.83 6.34 6.66
N GLN A 73 19.87 5.07 7.11
CA GLN A 73 21.11 4.32 7.19
C GLN A 73 21.40 3.65 5.84
N LEU A 74 22.58 3.90 5.29
CA LEU A 74 22.98 3.32 4.01
C LEU A 74 23.19 1.81 4.15
N TYR A 75 22.74 1.06 3.14
CA TYR A 75 23.01 -0.36 3.06
C TYR A 75 24.46 -0.61 2.65
N ASP A 76 25.21 -1.36 3.45
CA ASP A 76 26.61 -1.67 3.18
C ASP A 76 26.81 -2.54 1.93
N ALA A 77 25.86 -3.41 1.64
CA ALA A 77 25.88 -4.34 0.52
C ALA A 77 25.12 -3.83 -0.72
N GLY A 78 24.72 -2.57 -0.76
CA GLY A 78 24.00 -1.99 -1.89
C GLY A 78 24.82 -2.04 -3.19
N THR A 79 24.27 -2.64 -4.24
CA THR A 79 24.95 -2.77 -5.54
C THR A 79 24.53 -1.70 -6.53
N TYR A 80 23.33 -1.13 -6.37
CA TYR A 80 22.80 -0.12 -7.28
C TYR A 80 23.35 1.27 -6.96
N THR A 81 23.24 1.71 -5.72
CA THR A 81 23.74 2.99 -5.23
C THR A 81 24.48 2.82 -3.92
N GLY A 82 25.46 3.65 -3.65
CA GLY A 82 26.33 3.58 -2.48
C GLY A 82 27.56 4.45 -2.65
N TRP A 83 28.53 4.31 -1.76
CA TRP A 83 29.81 5.03 -1.82
C TRP A 83 30.56 4.81 -3.14
N HIS A 84 30.39 3.64 -3.76
CA HIS A 84 31.00 3.29 -5.05
C HIS A 84 30.41 4.07 -6.23
N SER A 85 29.15 4.50 -6.17
CA SER A 85 28.47 5.25 -7.24
C SER A 85 28.58 6.77 -7.07
N GLY A 86 28.90 7.26 -5.86
CA GLY A 86 28.93 8.66 -5.51
C GLY A 86 27.54 9.31 -5.43
N PHE A 87 26.46 8.50 -5.32
CA PHE A 87 25.07 8.95 -5.14
C PHE A 87 24.59 9.99 -6.17
N PRO A 88 24.63 9.69 -7.45
CA PRO A 88 24.20 10.64 -8.49
C PRO A 88 22.70 10.92 -8.39
N ASP A 89 22.27 12.02 -9.02
CA ASP A 89 20.85 12.22 -9.26
C ASP A 89 20.34 11.21 -10.29
N THR A 90 19.22 10.56 -9.98
CA THR A 90 18.36 9.91 -10.96
C THR A 90 17.23 10.83 -11.39
N GLY A 91 16.64 10.58 -12.57
CA GLY A 91 15.53 11.37 -13.08
C GLY A 91 14.22 11.08 -12.34
N TYR A 92 13.32 12.07 -12.32
CA TYR A 92 11.91 11.84 -12.00
C TYR A 92 11.02 12.66 -12.92
N ARG A 93 9.82 12.17 -13.18
CA ARG A 93 8.75 12.90 -13.85
C ARG A 93 7.63 13.21 -12.87
N LEU A 94 7.04 14.40 -13.03
CA LEU A 94 5.87 14.81 -12.28
C LEU A 94 4.60 14.24 -12.94
N LEU A 95 3.71 13.67 -12.14
CA LEU A 95 2.41 13.19 -12.61
C LEU A 95 1.38 14.30 -12.42
N VAL A 96 1.12 15.05 -13.47
CA VAL A 96 0.29 16.26 -13.42
C VAL A 96 -1.16 15.97 -13.04
N GLU A 97 -1.66 14.80 -13.40
CA GLU A 97 -3.01 14.30 -13.08
C GLU A 97 -3.17 13.87 -11.62
N SER A 98 -2.07 13.72 -10.89
CA SER A 98 -2.08 13.34 -9.48
C SER A 98 -2.26 14.51 -8.51
N GLU A 99 -2.56 15.71 -9.02
CA GLU A 99 -2.74 16.91 -8.20
C GLU A 99 -3.75 16.69 -7.08
N ARG A 100 -3.34 17.04 -5.85
CA ARG A 100 -4.20 17.09 -4.65
C ARG A 100 -3.95 18.36 -3.89
N TRP A 101 -4.99 18.89 -3.23
CA TRP A 101 -4.86 20.04 -2.37
C TRP A 101 -4.67 19.60 -0.92
N LEU A 102 -3.54 19.98 -0.32
CA LEU A 102 -3.28 19.76 1.11
C LEU A 102 -3.79 20.97 1.89
N ALA A 103 -5.03 20.91 2.37
CA ALA A 103 -5.71 22.04 3.00
C ALA A 103 -4.97 22.58 4.23
N GLU A 104 -4.44 21.69 5.09
CA GLU A 104 -3.70 22.10 6.30
C GLU A 104 -2.30 22.67 6.00
N GLU A 105 -1.80 22.50 4.77
CA GLU A 105 -0.51 23.04 4.31
C GLU A 105 -0.70 24.17 3.28
N GLU A 106 -1.95 24.43 2.88
CA GLU A 106 -2.34 25.44 1.88
C GLU A 106 -1.52 25.32 0.58
N CYS A 107 -1.24 24.11 0.14
CA CYS A 107 -0.44 23.89 -1.06
C CYS A 107 -0.88 22.66 -1.86
N PRO A 108 -0.67 22.69 -3.20
CA PRO A 108 -0.87 21.53 -4.04
C PRO A 108 0.23 20.48 -3.81
N TYR A 109 -0.16 19.21 -3.87
CA TYR A 109 0.73 18.06 -3.83
C TYR A 109 0.63 17.28 -5.13
N PHE A 110 1.77 16.78 -5.60
CA PHE A 110 1.87 15.91 -6.76
C PHE A 110 2.67 14.66 -6.45
N ILE A 111 2.23 13.54 -7.00
CA ILE A 111 3.05 12.34 -7.08
C ILE A 111 4.08 12.55 -8.19
N ALA A 112 5.31 12.10 -7.95
CA ALA A 112 6.33 11.96 -8.96
C ALA A 112 6.79 10.49 -8.99
N GLU A 113 7.28 10.03 -10.13
CA GLU A 113 7.87 8.70 -10.26
C GLU A 113 9.27 8.77 -10.84
N PHE A 114 10.13 7.87 -10.39
CA PHE A 114 11.51 7.80 -10.88
C PHE A 114 11.54 7.30 -12.32
N VAL A 115 12.41 7.91 -13.11
CA VAL A 115 12.70 7.55 -14.50
C VAL A 115 14.20 7.53 -14.72
N GLN A 116 14.65 6.82 -15.75
CA GLN A 116 16.03 6.86 -16.16
C GLN A 116 16.35 8.20 -16.87
N ARG A 117 17.63 8.48 -17.11
CA ARG A 117 18.05 9.74 -17.77
C ARG A 117 17.49 9.93 -19.17
N ASP A 118 17.23 8.83 -19.88
CA ASP A 118 16.62 8.82 -21.22
C ASP A 118 15.09 8.92 -21.20
N GLY A 119 14.48 8.97 -20.00
CA GLY A 119 13.04 9.04 -19.80
C GLY A 119 12.35 7.67 -19.70
N SER A 120 13.07 6.58 -19.92
CA SER A 120 12.53 5.24 -19.74
C SER A 120 12.23 4.94 -18.27
N ASP A 121 11.46 3.91 -18.03
CA ASP A 121 11.05 3.46 -16.71
C ASP A 121 12.26 3.08 -15.84
N HIS A 122 12.25 3.57 -14.60
CA HIS A 122 13.29 3.22 -13.65
C HIS A 122 13.06 1.81 -13.08
N PRO A 123 14.05 0.91 -13.13
CA PRO A 123 13.87 -0.50 -12.75
C PRO A 123 13.53 -0.69 -11.28
N LEU A 124 13.95 0.21 -10.40
CA LEU A 124 13.71 0.15 -8.96
C LEU A 124 12.53 1.03 -8.50
N CYS A 125 11.83 1.72 -9.39
CA CYS A 125 10.67 2.52 -9.00
C CYS A 125 9.47 1.62 -8.69
N PRO A 126 9.02 1.54 -7.42
CA PRO A 126 7.93 0.62 -7.03
C PRO A 126 6.62 0.91 -7.75
N ARG A 127 6.29 2.19 -7.95
CA ARG A 127 5.08 2.61 -8.68
C ARG A 127 5.12 2.14 -10.13
N THR A 128 6.27 2.30 -10.79
CA THR A 128 6.47 1.83 -12.17
C THR A 128 6.37 0.30 -12.27
N ARG A 129 6.88 -0.44 -11.27
CA ARG A 129 6.75 -1.92 -11.26
C ARG A 129 5.28 -2.34 -11.20
N LEU A 130 4.47 -1.72 -10.36
CA LEU A 130 3.02 -2.00 -10.35
C LEU A 130 2.37 -1.61 -11.68
N ARG A 131 2.71 -0.45 -12.26
CA ARG A 131 2.17 -0.04 -13.56
C ARG A 131 2.48 -1.09 -14.64
N THR A 132 3.72 -1.59 -14.72
CA THR A 132 4.09 -2.65 -15.66
C THR A 132 3.22 -3.92 -15.48
N VAL A 133 2.91 -4.31 -14.26
CA VAL A 133 2.04 -5.47 -13.98
C VAL A 133 0.61 -5.19 -14.45
N LEU A 134 0.10 -3.99 -14.21
CA LEU A 134 -1.23 -3.58 -14.66
C LEU A 134 -1.33 -3.49 -16.19
N ASP A 135 -0.31 -2.96 -16.84
CA ASP A 135 -0.22 -2.90 -18.32
C ASP A 135 -0.25 -4.32 -18.92
N ASN A 136 0.50 -5.26 -18.36
CA ASN A 136 0.49 -6.66 -18.78
C ASN A 136 -0.90 -7.33 -18.59
N LEU A 137 -1.65 -6.96 -17.56
CA LEU A 137 -3.03 -7.44 -17.39
C LEU A 137 -3.98 -6.77 -18.40
N ALA A 138 -3.78 -5.48 -18.67
CA ALA A 138 -4.57 -4.75 -19.67
C ALA A 138 -4.38 -5.28 -21.08
N GLU A 139 -3.16 -5.72 -21.46
CA GLU A 139 -2.89 -6.42 -22.72
C GLU A 139 -3.67 -7.74 -22.86
N GLN A 140 -4.04 -8.35 -21.73
CA GLN A 140 -4.91 -9.54 -21.69
C GLN A 140 -6.41 -9.19 -21.64
N GLY A 141 -6.77 -7.91 -21.76
CA GLY A 141 -8.14 -7.41 -21.65
C GLY A 141 -8.68 -7.38 -20.23
N LEU A 142 -7.79 -7.35 -19.21
CA LEU A 142 -8.18 -7.36 -17.81
C LEU A 142 -7.95 -5.99 -17.17
N THR A 143 -8.91 -5.55 -16.37
CA THR A 143 -8.82 -4.36 -15.52
C THR A 143 -8.86 -4.77 -14.05
N VAL A 144 -8.12 -4.01 -13.22
CA VAL A 144 -7.97 -4.28 -11.79
C VAL A 144 -8.71 -3.23 -10.98
N ARG A 145 -9.48 -3.67 -9.99
CA ARG A 145 -9.97 -2.84 -8.90
C ARG A 145 -9.34 -3.32 -7.60
N ALA A 146 -8.81 -2.39 -6.80
CA ALA A 146 -8.14 -2.70 -5.55
C ALA A 146 -8.64 -1.80 -4.43
N GLY A 147 -8.60 -2.31 -3.19
CA GLY A 147 -8.86 -1.57 -1.96
C GLY A 147 -7.90 -2.02 -0.88
N PHE A 148 -7.41 -1.07 -0.09
CA PHE A 148 -6.53 -1.35 1.04
C PHE A 148 -7.25 -1.10 2.35
N GLU A 149 -7.00 -1.95 3.33
CA GLU A 149 -7.37 -1.77 4.73
C GLU A 149 -6.09 -1.68 5.56
N TYR A 150 -5.99 -0.66 6.40
CA TYR A 150 -4.84 -0.50 7.29
C TYR A 150 -5.24 -0.38 8.72
N GLU A 151 -4.71 -1.27 9.56
CA GLU A 151 -4.66 -1.10 10.99
C GLU A 151 -3.47 -0.19 11.37
N PHE A 152 -3.65 0.65 12.38
CA PHE A 152 -2.58 1.50 12.90
C PHE A 152 -2.83 1.85 14.36
N PHE A 153 -1.73 1.92 15.12
CA PHE A 153 -1.79 2.39 16.51
C PHE A 153 -1.73 3.90 16.59
N LEU A 154 -2.52 4.46 17.49
CA LEU A 154 -2.45 5.86 17.91
C LEU A 154 -2.04 5.97 19.37
N PHE A 155 -1.07 6.84 19.61
CA PHE A 155 -0.53 7.12 20.93
C PHE A 155 -0.69 8.59 21.29
N ASP A 156 -0.97 8.85 22.56
CA ASP A 156 -0.85 10.17 23.18
C ASP A 156 0.64 10.46 23.43
N GLU A 157 1.37 10.60 22.32
CA GLU A 157 2.82 10.76 22.28
C GLU A 157 3.23 11.69 21.14
N THR A 158 4.42 12.25 21.27
CA THR A 158 5.09 13.02 20.21
C THR A 158 6.38 12.33 19.77
N PRO A 159 6.99 12.69 18.63
CA PRO A 159 8.31 12.18 18.25
C PRO A 159 9.39 12.40 19.28
N HIS A 160 9.28 13.43 20.12
CA HIS A 160 10.21 13.68 21.22
C HIS A 160 9.93 12.75 22.39
N SER A 161 8.67 12.67 22.87
CA SER A 161 8.33 11.85 24.03
C SER A 161 8.64 10.36 23.83
N ILE A 162 8.43 9.82 22.60
CA ILE A 162 8.77 8.43 22.30
C ILE A 162 10.28 8.17 22.35
N ARG A 163 11.10 9.12 21.88
CA ARG A 163 12.56 9.03 21.96
C ARG A 163 13.04 9.07 23.40
N ASP A 164 12.50 9.99 24.22
CA ASP A 164 12.80 10.09 25.66
C ASP A 164 12.43 8.80 26.40
N LYS A 165 11.35 8.12 25.99
CA LYS A 165 10.92 6.81 26.51
C LYS A 165 11.70 5.62 25.93
N GLY A 166 12.62 5.84 24.99
CA GLY A 166 13.35 4.77 24.29
C GLY A 166 12.40 3.84 23.54
N TYR A 167 11.31 4.37 22.97
CA TYR A 167 10.27 3.63 22.22
C TYR A 167 9.55 2.55 23.06
N ARG A 168 9.51 2.72 24.37
CA ARG A 168 8.85 1.79 25.31
C ARG A 168 7.82 2.51 26.16
N ASN A 169 6.89 1.73 26.75
CA ASN A 169 5.87 2.28 27.65
C ASN A 169 5.09 3.43 27.01
N LEU A 170 4.77 3.32 25.73
CA LEU A 170 3.98 4.32 25.02
C LEU A 170 2.55 4.34 25.58
N THR A 171 1.92 5.50 25.58
CA THR A 171 0.57 5.72 26.08
C THR A 171 -0.43 5.64 24.93
N PRO A 172 -1.19 4.54 24.74
CA PRO A 172 -2.22 4.47 23.72
C PRO A 172 -3.33 5.49 23.99
N ILE A 173 -3.98 6.02 22.93
CA ILE A 173 -5.08 6.98 23.09
C ILE A 173 -6.33 6.36 23.73
N THR A 174 -6.48 5.04 23.70
CA THR A 174 -7.53 4.31 24.42
C THR A 174 -6.95 3.10 25.15
N PRO A 175 -7.41 2.78 26.36
CA PRO A 175 -6.96 1.61 27.09
C PRO A 175 -7.71 0.35 26.62
N GLY A 176 -7.03 -0.80 26.70
CA GLY A 176 -7.63 -2.12 26.53
C GLY A 176 -8.02 -2.49 25.12
N ASN A 177 -8.54 -3.71 24.97
CA ASN A 177 -8.97 -4.29 23.70
C ASN A 177 -10.48 -4.07 23.52
N PHE A 178 -10.89 -3.25 22.57
CA PHE A 178 -12.30 -2.90 22.35
C PHE A 178 -12.60 -2.83 20.86
N GLY A 179 -12.29 -3.89 20.11
CA GLY A 179 -12.60 -3.98 18.69
C GLY A 179 -14.09 -3.70 18.40
N TYR A 180 -14.38 -2.91 17.38
CA TYR A 180 -15.71 -2.49 16.95
C TYR A 180 -16.54 -1.74 18.02
N SER A 181 -15.94 -1.25 19.10
CA SER A 181 -16.66 -0.58 20.18
C SER A 181 -17.22 0.77 19.78
N VAL A 182 -18.54 0.87 19.66
CA VAL A 182 -19.23 2.14 19.42
C VAL A 182 -19.02 3.13 20.59
N LEU A 183 -18.86 2.64 21.83
CA LEU A 183 -18.51 3.49 22.95
C LEU A 183 -17.16 4.22 22.72
N ARG A 184 -16.15 3.49 22.22
CA ARG A 184 -14.81 4.05 21.94
C ARG A 184 -14.84 5.06 20.80
N THR A 185 -15.48 4.69 19.69
CA THR A 185 -15.65 5.61 18.55
C THR A 185 -16.50 6.83 18.91
N SER A 186 -17.52 6.68 19.76
CA SER A 186 -18.34 7.81 20.21
C SER A 186 -17.58 8.74 21.17
N ALA A 187 -16.72 8.18 22.03
CA ALA A 187 -15.88 9.01 22.92
C ALA A 187 -14.85 9.84 22.13
N LEU A 188 -14.44 9.37 20.97
CA LEU A 188 -13.51 10.03 20.03
C LEU A 188 -14.22 10.48 18.74
N GLY A 189 -15.53 10.73 18.80
CA GLY A 189 -16.36 10.95 17.62
C GLY A 189 -15.95 12.16 16.78
N LYS A 190 -15.43 13.20 17.43
CA LYS A 190 -14.91 14.37 16.74
C LYS A 190 -13.64 14.03 15.95
N GLU A 191 -12.71 13.35 16.58
CA GLU A 191 -11.45 12.91 15.98
C GLU A 191 -11.69 11.99 14.79
N PHE A 192 -12.63 11.03 14.92
CA PHE A 192 -13.03 10.15 13.82
C PHE A 192 -13.59 10.94 12.63
N THR A 193 -14.53 11.85 12.89
CA THR A 193 -15.17 12.64 11.83
C THR A 193 -14.18 13.57 11.13
N GLU A 194 -13.36 14.29 11.91
CA GLU A 194 -12.36 15.20 11.36
C GLU A 194 -11.29 14.46 10.55
N PHE A 195 -10.88 13.26 10.98
CA PHE A 195 -9.91 12.46 10.24
C PHE A 195 -10.50 11.91 8.94
N MET A 196 -11.74 11.41 8.94
CA MET A 196 -12.41 10.97 7.71
C MET A 196 -12.56 12.12 6.71
N ASN A 197 -12.96 13.31 7.17
CA ASN A 197 -13.05 14.50 6.32
C ASN A 197 -11.68 14.89 5.75
N TYR A 198 -10.64 14.89 6.57
CA TYR A 198 -9.27 15.15 6.11
C TYR A 198 -8.84 14.15 5.03
N CYS A 199 -9.13 12.86 5.21
CA CYS A 199 -8.82 11.84 4.20
C CYS A 199 -9.57 12.08 2.89
N ALA A 200 -10.84 12.50 2.95
CA ALA A 200 -11.61 12.84 1.76
C ALA A 200 -11.03 14.08 1.05
N ASP A 201 -10.64 15.10 1.79
CA ASP A 201 -10.07 16.35 1.26
C ASP A 201 -8.75 16.11 0.48
N ILE A 202 -7.98 15.10 0.86
CA ILE A 202 -6.73 14.71 0.16
C ILE A 202 -6.93 13.58 -0.86
N ASP A 203 -8.17 13.29 -1.24
CA ASP A 203 -8.54 12.22 -2.19
C ASP A 203 -8.12 10.81 -1.72
N CYS A 204 -8.15 10.56 -0.41
CA CYS A 204 -7.94 9.26 0.24
C CYS A 204 -9.20 8.84 1.00
N GLU A 205 -10.38 8.93 0.38
CA GLU A 205 -11.68 8.64 0.98
C GLU A 205 -11.69 7.29 1.69
N LEU A 206 -12.25 7.27 2.90
CA LEU A 206 -12.45 6.07 3.70
C LEU A 206 -13.89 5.57 3.59
N GLU A 207 -14.07 4.30 3.24
CA GLU A 207 -15.37 3.61 3.29
C GLU A 207 -15.74 3.23 4.73
N GLY A 208 -14.73 3.02 5.59
CA GLY A 208 -14.92 2.68 6.99
C GLY A 208 -13.75 3.10 7.85
N LEU A 209 -14.06 3.42 9.12
CA LEU A 209 -13.08 3.68 10.16
C LEU A 209 -13.65 3.21 11.50
N HIS A 210 -12.93 2.35 12.19
CA HIS A 210 -13.37 1.81 13.48
C HIS A 210 -12.18 1.54 14.42
N CYS A 211 -12.48 1.32 15.71
CA CYS A 211 -11.51 0.79 16.64
C CYS A 211 -11.34 -0.71 16.40
N GLU A 212 -10.10 -1.19 16.38
CA GLU A 212 -9.77 -2.61 16.22
C GLU A 212 -9.18 -3.19 17.52
N THR A 213 -8.81 -4.48 17.49
CA THR A 213 -8.34 -5.19 18.67
C THR A 213 -6.94 -4.72 19.07
N GLY A 214 -6.87 -4.06 20.21
CA GLY A 214 -5.64 -3.50 20.77
C GLY A 214 -5.87 -2.11 21.37
N PRO A 215 -5.04 -1.69 22.32
CA PRO A 215 -5.13 -0.36 22.90
C PRO A 215 -4.72 0.70 21.87
N GLY A 216 -5.64 1.62 21.56
CA GLY A 216 -5.39 2.71 20.61
C GLY A 216 -5.33 2.27 19.14
N VAL A 217 -5.85 1.10 18.78
CA VAL A 217 -5.87 0.62 17.39
C VAL A 217 -7.08 1.14 16.64
N TRP A 218 -6.82 1.72 15.47
CA TRP A 218 -7.82 2.05 14.48
C TRP A 218 -7.59 1.27 13.19
N GLU A 219 -8.68 0.91 12.50
CA GLU A 219 -8.64 0.34 11.16
C GLU A 219 -9.37 1.25 10.19
N ALA A 220 -8.70 1.56 9.09
CA ALA A 220 -9.21 2.39 8.00
C ALA A 220 -9.31 1.57 6.71
N ALA A 221 -10.52 1.42 6.18
CA ALA A 221 -10.77 0.85 4.86
C ALA A 221 -10.84 1.98 3.83
N LEU A 222 -9.88 2.03 2.91
CA LEU A 222 -9.84 3.01 1.83
C LEU A 222 -10.83 2.62 0.73
N ALA A 223 -11.54 3.61 0.19
CA ALA A 223 -12.44 3.41 -0.95
C ALA A 223 -11.70 2.77 -2.13
N SER A 224 -12.25 1.67 -2.64
CA SER A 224 -11.64 0.90 -3.73
C SER A 224 -11.54 1.72 -5.02
N LYS A 225 -10.43 1.60 -5.74
CA LYS A 225 -10.13 2.34 -6.97
C LYS A 225 -9.51 1.46 -8.04
N SER A 226 -9.26 2.04 -9.23
CA SER A 226 -8.42 1.39 -10.25
C SER A 226 -7.06 1.01 -9.67
N GLY A 227 -6.44 -0.04 -10.19
CA GLY A 227 -5.29 -0.67 -9.55
C GLY A 227 -4.18 0.29 -9.14
N LEU A 228 -3.69 1.13 -10.03
CA LEU A 228 -2.58 2.05 -9.73
C LEU A 228 -3.00 3.16 -8.76
N GLU A 229 -4.18 3.72 -8.96
CA GLU A 229 -4.75 4.78 -8.12
C GLU A 229 -4.97 4.30 -6.67
N ALA A 230 -5.39 3.03 -6.49
CA ALA A 230 -5.55 2.46 -5.16
C ALA A 230 -4.23 2.45 -4.37
N ALA A 231 -3.12 2.06 -5.00
CA ALA A 231 -1.79 2.07 -4.38
C ALA A 231 -1.26 3.49 -4.15
N ASP A 232 -1.53 4.44 -5.07
CA ASP A 232 -1.20 5.86 -4.90
C ASP A 232 -1.87 6.42 -3.64
N ARG A 233 -3.18 6.15 -3.45
CA ARG A 233 -3.95 6.57 -2.27
C ARG A 233 -3.46 5.89 -1.00
N ALA A 234 -3.19 4.60 -1.04
CA ALA A 234 -2.68 3.84 0.09
C ALA A 234 -1.33 4.37 0.59
N SER A 235 -0.41 4.67 -0.33
CA SER A 235 0.89 5.27 -0.01
C SER A 235 0.74 6.65 0.61
N LEU A 236 -0.10 7.51 0.01
CA LEU A 236 -0.38 8.85 0.51
C LEU A 236 -1.05 8.81 1.88
N PHE A 237 -2.07 7.96 2.06
CA PHE A 237 -2.79 7.79 3.32
C PHE A 237 -1.84 7.51 4.49
N LYS A 238 -0.95 6.53 4.38
CA LYS A 238 0.00 6.18 5.46
C LYS A 238 0.87 7.36 5.88
N THR A 239 1.33 8.17 4.94
CA THR A 239 2.16 9.35 5.21
C THR A 239 1.34 10.48 5.79
N MET A 240 0.19 10.79 5.19
CA MET A 240 -0.64 11.92 5.61
C MET A 240 -1.36 11.69 6.93
N ALA A 241 -1.73 10.45 7.24
CA ALA A 241 -2.25 10.09 8.57
C ALA A 241 -1.24 10.38 9.68
N LYS A 242 0.03 10.00 9.48
CA LYS A 242 1.10 10.33 10.44
C LYS A 242 1.24 11.84 10.63
N GLY A 243 1.24 12.61 9.54
CA GLY A 243 1.32 14.08 9.60
C GLY A 243 0.11 14.72 10.27
N TYR A 244 -1.10 14.24 9.97
CA TYR A 244 -2.35 14.69 10.58
C TYR A 244 -2.33 14.54 12.11
N PHE A 245 -2.02 13.33 12.60
CA PHE A 245 -1.99 13.06 14.04
C PHE A 245 -0.83 13.76 14.74
N GLN A 246 0.33 13.87 14.10
CA GLN A 246 1.48 14.59 14.67
C GLN A 246 1.19 16.07 14.90
N ARG A 247 0.48 16.74 14.00
CA ARG A 247 0.02 18.14 14.20
C ARG A 247 -0.94 18.29 15.39
N ARG A 248 -1.58 17.18 15.79
CA ARG A 248 -2.51 17.10 16.95
C ARG A 248 -1.85 16.50 18.19
N LEU A 249 -0.52 16.47 18.24
CA LEU A 249 0.30 15.93 19.34
C LEU A 249 0.04 14.45 19.63
N MET A 250 -0.40 13.71 18.63
CA MET A 250 -0.55 12.26 18.65
C MET A 250 0.43 11.61 17.69
N LEU A 251 0.79 10.36 17.96
CA LEU A 251 1.63 9.57 17.08
C LEU A 251 0.84 8.43 16.46
N ALA A 252 0.80 8.39 15.12
CA ALA A 252 0.30 7.23 14.38
C ALA A 252 1.47 6.34 13.93
N THR A 253 1.36 5.02 14.10
CA THR A 253 2.34 4.07 13.57
C THR A 253 1.65 2.94 12.82
N PHE A 254 2.23 2.60 11.67
CA PHE A 254 1.90 1.45 10.83
C PHE A 254 2.93 0.32 10.99
N MET A 255 3.70 0.32 12.05
CA MET A 255 4.65 -0.74 12.36
C MET A 255 3.93 -2.07 12.52
N ALA A 256 4.40 -3.15 11.91
CA ALA A 256 3.71 -4.44 11.91
C ALA A 256 3.41 -4.96 13.32
N LYS A 257 4.31 -4.72 14.28
CA LYS A 257 4.11 -5.07 15.70
C LYS A 257 4.98 -4.20 16.60
N TRP A 258 4.38 -3.29 17.35
CA TRP A 258 5.13 -2.39 18.22
C TRP A 258 5.39 -2.96 19.62
N SER A 259 4.59 -3.94 20.07
CA SER A 259 4.74 -4.63 21.35
C SER A 259 4.37 -6.10 21.19
N MET A 260 5.07 -6.96 21.92
CA MET A 260 4.75 -8.39 21.96
C MET A 260 3.50 -8.70 22.80
N ASP A 261 3.03 -7.74 23.62
CA ASP A 261 1.87 -7.90 24.50
C ASP A 261 0.53 -7.67 23.75
N TYR A 262 0.57 -7.10 22.55
CA TYR A 262 -0.60 -6.71 21.78
C TYR A 262 -0.60 -7.33 20.39
N PRO A 263 -1.76 -7.39 19.68
CA PRO A 263 -1.83 -7.79 18.28
C PRO A 263 -0.91 -6.96 17.38
N GLY A 264 -0.55 -7.51 16.23
CA GLY A 264 0.13 -6.76 15.18
C GLY A 264 -0.84 -5.92 14.35
N GLN A 265 -0.30 -5.20 13.36
CA GLN A 265 -1.04 -4.33 12.45
C GLN A 265 -1.07 -4.97 11.06
N SER A 266 -2.26 -5.14 10.51
CA SER A 266 -2.49 -5.69 9.17
C SER A 266 -2.57 -4.59 8.12
N GLY A 267 -2.16 -4.92 6.90
CA GLY A 267 -2.45 -4.17 5.68
C GLY A 267 -3.09 -5.12 4.69
N HIS A 268 -4.42 -5.28 4.77
CA HIS A 268 -5.14 -6.19 3.88
C HIS A 268 -5.31 -5.56 2.50
N LEU A 269 -5.27 -6.40 1.46
CA LEU A 269 -5.46 -5.99 0.09
C LEU A 269 -6.64 -6.74 -0.52
N HIS A 270 -7.67 -6.00 -0.93
CA HIS A 270 -8.82 -6.52 -1.67
C HIS A 270 -8.61 -6.34 -3.16
N LEU A 271 -8.89 -7.38 -3.95
CA LEU A 271 -8.68 -7.40 -5.39
C LEU A 271 -9.88 -8.00 -6.13
N SER A 272 -10.32 -7.34 -7.17
CA SER A 272 -11.19 -7.91 -8.19
C SER A 272 -10.66 -7.59 -9.59
N LEU A 273 -10.98 -8.47 -10.54
CA LEU A 273 -10.60 -8.32 -11.95
C LEU A 273 -11.86 -8.30 -12.80
N SER A 274 -11.87 -7.43 -13.79
CA SER A 274 -12.94 -7.38 -14.79
C SER A 274 -12.37 -7.55 -16.19
N ASP A 275 -13.17 -8.11 -17.09
CA ASP A 275 -12.86 -8.21 -18.52
C ASP A 275 -13.06 -6.86 -19.24
N ALA A 276 -12.88 -6.89 -20.59
CA ALA A 276 -13.04 -5.73 -21.44
C ALA A 276 -14.49 -5.16 -21.47
N ASP A 277 -15.48 -5.96 -21.12
CA ASP A 277 -16.89 -5.57 -21.02
C ASP A 277 -17.24 -5.03 -19.60
N GLY A 278 -16.25 -4.99 -18.71
CA GLY A 278 -16.40 -4.56 -17.32
C GLY A 278 -17.06 -5.61 -16.41
N GLN A 279 -17.18 -6.86 -16.87
CA GLN A 279 -17.76 -7.95 -16.08
C GLN A 279 -16.69 -8.52 -15.13
N ASN A 280 -17.04 -8.69 -13.86
CA ASN A 280 -16.16 -9.29 -12.88
C ASN A 280 -15.90 -10.77 -13.20
N ILE A 281 -14.67 -11.10 -13.58
CA ILE A 281 -14.29 -12.46 -14.00
C ILE A 281 -14.21 -13.45 -12.83
N PHE A 282 -14.31 -12.99 -11.59
CA PHE A 282 -14.32 -13.82 -10.41
C PHE A 282 -15.72 -14.36 -10.07
N TYR A 283 -16.76 -13.75 -10.65
CA TYR A 283 -18.14 -14.14 -10.38
C TYR A 283 -18.63 -15.21 -11.38
N ASP A 284 -19.33 -16.23 -10.86
CA ASP A 284 -20.08 -17.24 -11.65
C ASP A 284 -21.40 -17.53 -10.95
N ALA A 285 -22.50 -17.11 -11.56
CA ALA A 285 -23.85 -17.33 -11.04
C ALA A 285 -24.27 -18.81 -10.89
N ALA A 286 -23.56 -19.72 -11.57
CA ALA A 286 -23.84 -21.16 -11.51
C ALA A 286 -23.16 -21.85 -10.28
N ASP A 287 -22.13 -21.23 -9.71
CA ASP A 287 -21.45 -21.71 -8.50
C ASP A 287 -22.22 -21.27 -7.24
N PRO A 288 -22.47 -22.16 -6.27
CA PRO A 288 -23.20 -21.81 -5.03
C PRO A 288 -22.58 -20.66 -4.20
N ALA A 289 -21.26 -20.49 -4.29
CA ALA A 289 -20.52 -19.40 -3.65
C ALA A 289 -20.16 -18.27 -4.64
N GLY A 290 -20.69 -18.32 -5.86
CA GLY A 290 -20.38 -17.35 -6.90
C GLY A 290 -18.93 -17.41 -7.42
N ILE A 291 -18.18 -18.49 -7.17
CA ILE A 291 -16.74 -18.57 -7.44
C ILE A 291 -16.48 -19.11 -8.84
N SER A 292 -15.98 -18.29 -9.74
CA SER A 292 -15.62 -18.70 -11.08
C SER A 292 -14.36 -19.60 -11.12
N ALA A 293 -14.15 -20.30 -12.24
CA ALA A 293 -12.90 -21.01 -12.49
C ALA A 293 -11.68 -20.08 -12.49
N LYS A 294 -11.81 -18.85 -12.99
CA LYS A 294 -10.75 -17.83 -12.97
C LYS A 294 -10.39 -17.40 -11.55
N MET A 295 -11.38 -17.24 -10.68
CA MET A 295 -11.11 -16.93 -9.27
C MET A 295 -10.37 -18.07 -8.57
N ARG A 296 -10.76 -19.33 -8.80
CA ARG A 296 -10.04 -20.50 -8.25
C ARG A 296 -8.59 -20.56 -8.73
N GLN A 297 -8.34 -20.27 -10.00
CA GLN A 297 -7.00 -20.21 -10.57
C GLN A 297 -6.17 -19.07 -9.95
N ALA A 298 -6.76 -17.88 -9.76
CA ALA A 298 -6.12 -16.75 -9.09
C ALA A 298 -5.76 -17.08 -7.63
N VAL A 299 -6.67 -17.73 -6.89
CA VAL A 299 -6.41 -18.23 -5.53
C VAL A 299 -5.27 -19.24 -5.52
N ALA A 300 -5.22 -20.16 -6.48
CA ALA A 300 -4.14 -21.14 -6.60
C ALA A 300 -2.78 -20.47 -6.85
N GLY A 301 -2.75 -19.44 -7.69
CA GLY A 301 -1.56 -18.62 -7.91
C GLY A 301 -1.09 -17.92 -6.64
N LEU A 302 -2.00 -17.28 -5.91
CA LEU A 302 -1.68 -16.70 -4.61
C LEU A 302 -1.16 -17.74 -3.62
N GLN A 303 -1.82 -18.90 -3.50
CA GLN A 303 -1.39 -19.99 -2.63
C GLN A 303 0.04 -20.43 -2.94
N ARG A 304 0.38 -20.55 -4.22
CA ARG A 304 1.69 -21.04 -4.67
C ARG A 304 2.80 -20.01 -4.49
N TYR A 305 2.52 -18.71 -4.72
CA TYR A 305 3.57 -17.71 -4.86
C TYR A 305 3.66 -16.70 -3.70
N LEU A 306 2.65 -16.57 -2.83
CA LEU A 306 2.77 -15.69 -1.66
C LEU A 306 3.95 -16.07 -0.74
N PRO A 307 4.29 -17.35 -0.51
CA PRO A 307 5.48 -17.68 0.26
C PRO A 307 6.78 -17.17 -0.39
N GLU A 308 6.86 -17.19 -1.73
CA GLU A 308 8.05 -16.71 -2.48
C GLU A 308 8.14 -15.18 -2.54
N PHE A 309 7.01 -14.48 -2.40
CA PHE A 309 6.94 -13.02 -2.37
C PHE A 309 6.86 -12.46 -0.95
N LEU A 310 7.06 -13.29 0.07
CA LEU A 310 6.80 -12.90 1.46
C LEU A 310 7.59 -11.65 1.88
N ALA A 311 8.84 -11.49 1.43
CA ALA A 311 9.64 -10.30 1.72
C ALA A 311 9.02 -8.99 1.21
N MET A 312 8.11 -9.02 0.22
CA MET A 312 7.36 -7.83 -0.23
C MET A 312 6.14 -7.54 0.65
N LEU A 313 5.60 -8.55 1.34
CA LEU A 313 4.42 -8.44 2.23
C LEU A 313 4.83 -8.25 3.69
N ALA A 314 6.01 -8.72 4.05
CA ALA A 314 6.61 -8.66 5.38
C ALA A 314 8.07 -8.16 5.26
N PRO A 315 8.28 -6.84 4.97
CA PRO A 315 9.57 -6.34 4.49
C PRO A 315 10.61 -6.10 5.59
N THR A 316 10.21 -6.15 6.86
CA THR A 316 11.10 -5.83 7.99
C THR A 316 11.23 -7.02 8.93
N VAL A 317 12.32 -7.04 9.73
CA VAL A 317 12.48 -8.05 10.79
C VAL A 317 11.28 -8.04 11.75
N ASN A 318 10.72 -6.87 12.01
CA ASN A 318 9.54 -6.72 12.87
C ASN A 318 8.28 -7.32 12.25
N SER A 319 8.13 -7.34 10.93
CA SER A 319 6.96 -7.90 10.25
C SER A 319 6.73 -9.38 10.64
N TYR A 320 7.81 -10.14 10.84
CA TYR A 320 7.74 -11.58 11.19
C TYR A 320 7.28 -11.82 12.62
N THR A 321 7.43 -10.85 13.51
CA THR A 321 6.89 -10.95 14.88
C THR A 321 5.36 -10.86 14.92
N ARG A 322 4.72 -10.40 13.83
CA ARG A 322 3.28 -10.41 13.64
C ARG A 322 2.77 -11.78 13.15
N LEU A 323 3.54 -12.47 12.31
CA LEU A 323 3.14 -13.74 11.67
C LEU A 323 3.27 -14.91 12.65
N VAL A 324 2.35 -14.97 13.61
CA VAL A 324 2.30 -16.02 14.62
C VAL A 324 0.92 -16.65 14.72
N LYS A 325 0.85 -17.98 14.95
CA LYS A 325 -0.42 -18.72 15.06
C LYS A 325 -1.34 -18.09 16.11
N GLY A 326 -2.61 -17.91 15.75
CA GLY A 326 -3.64 -17.39 16.65
C GLY A 326 -3.63 -15.86 16.85
N ALA A 327 -2.77 -15.12 16.14
CA ALA A 327 -2.68 -13.67 16.25
C ALA A 327 -3.36 -12.92 15.08
N TRP A 328 -4.37 -13.53 14.44
CA TRP A 328 -5.11 -13.00 13.28
C TRP A 328 -4.23 -12.70 12.06
N ALA A 329 -2.98 -13.14 12.09
CA ALA A 329 -2.02 -13.08 10.99
C ALA A 329 -1.71 -14.51 10.51
N PRO A 330 -1.81 -14.80 9.21
CA PRO A 330 -1.61 -16.15 8.68
C PRO A 330 -0.14 -16.54 8.71
N THR A 331 0.12 -17.82 8.92
CA THR A 331 1.47 -18.43 8.96
C THR A 331 1.71 -19.39 7.79
N ALA A 332 0.67 -19.64 6.98
CA ALA A 332 0.76 -20.41 5.74
C ALA A 332 -0.23 -19.88 4.71
N ALA A 333 0.00 -20.17 3.43
CA ALA A 333 -0.84 -19.76 2.30
C ALA A 333 -2.14 -20.59 2.22
N THR A 334 -2.89 -20.61 3.30
CA THR A 334 -4.25 -21.18 3.39
C THR A 334 -5.24 -20.30 2.67
N TRP A 335 -6.35 -20.87 2.18
CA TRP A 335 -7.47 -20.09 1.67
C TRP A 335 -8.81 -20.62 2.15
N GLY A 336 -9.80 -19.78 2.19
CA GLY A 336 -11.15 -20.16 2.58
C GLY A 336 -12.20 -19.14 2.19
N ILE A 337 -13.47 -19.59 2.12
CA ILE A 337 -14.61 -18.74 1.84
C ILE A 337 -15.04 -18.09 3.15
N GLU A 338 -15.10 -16.75 3.18
CA GLU A 338 -15.42 -15.96 4.39
C GLU A 338 -14.55 -16.29 5.62
N ASN A 339 -13.36 -16.84 5.41
CA ASN A 339 -12.49 -17.29 6.51
C ASN A 339 -11.39 -16.25 6.83
N ARG A 340 -11.57 -15.51 7.94
CA ARG A 340 -10.61 -14.52 8.44
C ARG A 340 -9.35 -15.10 9.11
N THR A 341 -9.26 -16.42 9.29
CA THR A 341 -8.05 -17.06 9.79
C THR A 341 -7.11 -17.51 8.66
N ALA A 342 -7.61 -17.50 7.41
CA ALA A 342 -6.83 -17.85 6.24
C ALA A 342 -6.00 -16.68 5.67
N ALA A 343 -4.93 -16.99 4.94
CA ALA A 343 -4.10 -16.00 4.25
C ALA A 343 -4.82 -15.36 3.05
N ILE A 344 -5.68 -16.14 2.39
CA ILE A 344 -6.44 -15.73 1.22
C ILE A 344 -7.92 -15.98 1.55
N ARG A 345 -8.66 -14.88 1.72
CA ARG A 345 -10.09 -14.95 1.97
C ARG A 345 -10.84 -14.64 0.68
N VAL A 346 -11.62 -15.60 0.22
CA VAL A 346 -12.61 -15.36 -0.83
C VAL A 346 -13.84 -14.72 -0.19
N ILE A 347 -14.23 -13.57 -0.68
CA ILE A 347 -15.42 -12.85 -0.23
C ILE A 347 -16.49 -13.00 -1.30
N PRO A 348 -17.50 -13.86 -1.06
CA PRO A 348 -18.63 -14.04 -1.98
C PRO A 348 -19.43 -12.76 -2.13
N GLY A 349 -19.96 -12.56 -3.33
CA GLY A 349 -20.77 -11.41 -3.64
C GLY A 349 -21.51 -11.59 -4.98
N ASP A 350 -21.84 -10.50 -5.59
CA ASP A 350 -22.39 -10.43 -6.94
C ASP A 350 -21.34 -9.95 -7.97
N LEU A 351 -21.78 -9.63 -9.17
CA LEU A 351 -20.93 -9.05 -10.23
C LEU A 351 -20.11 -7.80 -9.79
N HIS A 352 -20.52 -7.11 -8.73
CA HIS A 352 -19.88 -5.87 -8.29
C HIS A 352 -19.04 -6.03 -7.03
N SER A 353 -19.24 -7.11 -6.27
CA SER A 353 -18.71 -7.28 -4.93
C SER A 353 -17.84 -8.52 -4.73
N GLN A 354 -17.91 -9.52 -5.65
CA GLN A 354 -17.06 -10.72 -5.61
C GLN A 354 -15.57 -10.33 -5.68
N ARG A 355 -14.77 -10.72 -4.67
CA ARG A 355 -13.36 -10.32 -4.57
C ARG A 355 -12.53 -11.28 -3.73
N ILE A 356 -11.23 -11.15 -3.84
CA ILE A 356 -10.23 -11.84 -3.01
C ILE A 356 -9.62 -10.81 -2.06
N GLU A 357 -9.47 -11.19 -0.79
CA GLU A 357 -8.71 -10.45 0.22
C GLU A 357 -7.41 -11.22 0.52
N VAL A 358 -6.28 -10.54 0.34
CA VAL A 358 -4.94 -11.01 0.72
C VAL A 358 -4.60 -10.45 2.09
N ARG A 359 -4.45 -11.33 3.10
CA ARG A 359 -4.36 -10.98 4.53
C ARG A 359 -2.96 -11.08 5.12
N VAL A 360 -1.97 -11.45 4.30
CA VAL A 360 -0.58 -11.69 4.75
C VAL A 360 0.15 -10.39 5.05
N GLY A 361 -0.11 -9.34 4.27
CA GLY A 361 0.60 -8.07 4.36
C GLY A 361 0.48 -7.41 5.74
N GLY A 362 1.60 -6.93 6.26
CA GLY A 362 1.60 -6.02 7.41
C GLY A 362 1.25 -4.59 6.99
N ALA A 363 0.82 -3.77 7.95
CA ALA A 363 0.57 -2.35 7.70
C ALA A 363 1.85 -1.58 7.31
N ASP A 364 3.02 -2.11 7.64
CA ASP A 364 4.33 -1.60 7.24
C ASP A 364 4.66 -1.85 5.77
N ALA A 365 4.05 -2.86 5.14
CA ALA A 365 4.36 -3.26 3.78
C ALA A 365 4.14 -2.15 2.75
N HIS A 366 4.90 -2.21 1.66
CA HIS A 366 4.90 -1.23 0.59
C HIS A 366 3.69 -1.41 -0.34
N PRO A 367 2.73 -0.45 -0.44
CA PRO A 367 1.47 -0.66 -1.17
C PRO A 367 1.65 -1.10 -2.62
N TYR A 368 2.55 -0.46 -3.37
CA TYR A 368 2.80 -0.82 -4.78
C TYR A 368 3.37 -2.23 -4.93
N LEU A 369 4.29 -2.64 -4.05
CA LEU A 369 4.92 -3.96 -4.14
C LEU A 369 3.99 -5.07 -3.69
N VAL A 370 3.22 -4.87 -2.62
CA VAL A 370 2.19 -5.83 -2.16
C VAL A 370 1.18 -6.10 -3.27
N GLN A 371 0.66 -5.04 -3.89
CA GLN A 371 -0.32 -5.18 -4.96
C GLN A 371 0.29 -5.81 -6.21
N ALA A 372 1.51 -5.43 -6.59
CA ALA A 372 2.20 -6.04 -7.73
C ALA A 372 2.45 -7.54 -7.52
N ALA A 373 2.95 -7.93 -6.34
CA ALA A 373 3.21 -9.34 -6.00
C ALA A 373 1.92 -10.18 -6.05
N ALA A 374 0.83 -9.68 -5.44
CA ALA A 374 -0.45 -10.36 -5.46
C ALA A 374 -1.00 -10.52 -6.89
N LEU A 375 -0.95 -9.46 -7.72
CA LEU A 375 -1.43 -9.50 -9.10
C LEU A 375 -0.59 -10.43 -9.99
N VAL A 376 0.73 -10.45 -9.83
CA VAL A 376 1.62 -11.39 -10.55
C VAL A 376 1.28 -12.81 -10.18
N ALA A 377 1.14 -13.12 -8.88
CA ALA A 377 0.77 -14.45 -8.41
C ALA A 377 -0.59 -14.89 -9.00
N MET A 378 -1.60 -14.03 -8.95
CA MET A 378 -2.92 -14.31 -9.52
C MET A 378 -2.85 -14.54 -11.02
N ASN A 379 -2.11 -13.71 -11.76
CA ASN A 379 -1.99 -13.80 -13.20
C ASN A 379 -1.32 -15.11 -13.63
N ILE A 380 -0.23 -15.51 -12.99
CA ILE A 380 0.43 -16.80 -13.24
C ILE A 380 -0.57 -17.95 -12.99
N GLY A 381 -1.28 -17.90 -11.86
CA GLY A 381 -2.29 -18.92 -11.54
C GLY A 381 -3.36 -19.06 -12.61
N MET A 382 -3.82 -17.94 -13.20
CA MET A 382 -4.83 -17.93 -14.27
C MET A 382 -4.25 -18.37 -15.63
N GLN A 383 -3.02 -18.01 -15.95
CA GLN A 383 -2.33 -18.40 -17.20
C GLN A 383 -2.02 -19.90 -17.20
N ASP A 384 -1.48 -20.41 -16.12
CA ASP A 384 -1.09 -21.81 -15.95
C ASP A 384 -2.27 -22.71 -15.56
N GLN A 385 -3.47 -22.12 -15.38
CA GLN A 385 -4.69 -22.83 -14.98
C GLN A 385 -4.50 -23.67 -13.71
N LEU A 386 -3.80 -23.11 -12.72
CA LEU A 386 -3.52 -23.81 -11.47
C LEU A 386 -4.81 -24.14 -10.71
N THR A 387 -4.74 -25.20 -9.92
CA THR A 387 -5.84 -25.63 -9.04
C THR A 387 -5.42 -25.43 -7.59
N PRO A 388 -6.22 -24.72 -6.76
CA PRO A 388 -5.91 -24.58 -5.36
C PRO A 388 -6.17 -25.88 -4.58
N ASN A 389 -5.61 -25.99 -3.38
CA ASN A 389 -6.02 -26.99 -2.41
C ASN A 389 -7.50 -26.80 -2.04
N GLU A 390 -8.08 -27.73 -1.27
CA GLU A 390 -9.44 -27.57 -0.75
C GLU A 390 -9.52 -26.32 0.17
N PRO A 391 -10.65 -25.58 0.13
CA PRO A 391 -10.83 -24.43 1.02
C PRO A 391 -10.91 -24.86 2.48
N VAL A 392 -10.25 -24.12 3.35
CA VAL A 392 -10.30 -24.39 4.78
C VAL A 392 -11.63 -23.89 5.34
N ALA A 393 -12.41 -24.83 5.91
CA ALA A 393 -13.56 -24.53 6.74
C ALA A 393 -13.16 -24.57 8.22
N GLY A 394 -13.29 -23.45 8.93
CA GLY A 394 -12.91 -23.36 10.34
C GLY A 394 -11.51 -22.75 10.55
N ASN A 395 -10.79 -23.27 11.53
CA ASN A 395 -9.51 -22.69 11.98
C ASN A 395 -8.35 -23.02 11.01
N ALA A 396 -7.90 -22.04 10.25
CA ALA A 396 -6.82 -22.23 9.27
C ALA A 396 -5.45 -22.50 9.93
N TYR A 397 -5.25 -22.12 11.17
CA TYR A 397 -4.00 -22.42 11.90
C TYR A 397 -3.85 -23.90 12.27
N GLU A 398 -4.97 -24.63 12.39
CA GLU A 398 -4.96 -26.08 12.59
C GLU A 398 -4.78 -26.81 11.27
N ALA A 399 -5.40 -26.29 10.19
CA ALA A 399 -5.33 -26.90 8.87
C ALA A 399 -3.95 -26.73 8.19
N GLU A 400 -3.11 -25.77 8.63
CA GLU A 400 -1.81 -25.54 7.99
C GLU A 400 -0.83 -26.70 8.19
N ASP A 401 -0.96 -27.49 9.28
CA ASP A 401 -0.08 -28.62 9.56
C ASP A 401 -0.21 -29.74 8.51
N ASP A 402 -1.35 -29.80 7.80
CA ASP A 402 -1.60 -30.73 6.69
C ASP A 402 -1.14 -30.20 5.32
N LEU A 403 -0.71 -28.93 5.23
CA LEU A 403 -0.24 -28.35 4.00
C LEU A 403 1.21 -28.74 3.67
N PRO A 404 1.54 -28.96 2.39
CA PRO A 404 2.93 -29.10 1.95
C PRO A 404 3.78 -27.89 2.39
N LEU A 405 5.03 -28.14 2.77
CA LEU A 405 5.96 -27.10 3.25
C LEU A 405 6.12 -25.90 2.33
N GLN A 406 5.95 -26.08 1.03
CA GLN A 406 6.02 -25.00 0.04
C GLN A 406 4.94 -23.91 0.21
N PHE A 407 3.89 -24.17 1.01
CA PHE A 407 2.83 -23.20 1.32
C PHE A 407 3.02 -22.51 2.66
N HIS A 408 4.03 -22.91 3.45
CA HIS A 408 4.33 -22.27 4.72
C HIS A 408 5.13 -20.98 4.51
N PHE A 409 4.84 -20.00 5.32
CA PHE A 409 5.61 -18.75 5.30
C PHE A 409 6.90 -18.91 6.07
N ALA A 410 7.95 -18.24 5.62
CA ALA A 410 9.20 -18.14 6.36
C ALA A 410 8.97 -17.46 7.72
N SER A 411 9.72 -17.87 8.73
CA SER A 411 9.60 -17.35 10.10
C SER A 411 10.43 -16.09 10.35
N ASP A 412 11.28 -15.72 9.43
CA ASP A 412 12.17 -14.56 9.52
C ASP A 412 12.53 -14.01 8.12
N LEU A 413 13.00 -12.77 8.08
CA LEU A 413 13.32 -12.07 6.83
C LEU A 413 14.44 -12.75 6.04
N SER A 414 15.46 -13.30 6.73
CA SER A 414 16.60 -13.96 6.04
C SER A 414 16.18 -15.21 5.30
N SER A 415 15.16 -15.91 5.81
CA SER A 415 14.60 -17.12 5.19
C SER A 415 13.60 -16.80 4.09
N ALA A 416 13.04 -15.58 4.08
CA ALA A 416 12.08 -15.11 3.08
C ALA A 416 12.73 -14.43 1.86
N ALA A 417 13.97 -13.95 2.01
CA ALA A 417 14.76 -13.30 0.97
C ALA A 417 15.62 -14.34 0.22
#